data_c9d212ecbcbc08ff36a032e543635c2c
#
_entry.id   c9d212ecbcbc08ff36a032e543635c2c
#
_cell.length_a   1.000
_cell.length_b   1.000
_cell.length_c   1.000
_cell.angle_alpha   90.00
_cell.angle_beta   90.00
_cell.angle_gamma   90.00
#
_symmetry.space_group_name_H-M   'P 1'
#
loop_
_entity.id
_entity.type
_entity.pdbx_description
1 polymer ?
#
loop_
_entity_poly.entity_id
_entity_poly.type
_entity_poly.pdbx_seq_one_letter_code
_entity_poly.pdbx_strand_id
1 'polypeptide(L)'
;MKRTRSIGAIFALLIGLGTQVCTAHAAGETFPSPEEASRALYQAVRDDNEQALTRILGAGNEFVSGDDPLQERREREQFTRKYDQMHRLVRASGGGTILYVGAENWPFPFPVVQESGAWHFDAKAGMEEVLARRVGENEFAAIAASRALISRNDDDRPAPIDGYYFRRIPGQQTVVAYPAKYGVTGVMTFLAGPDNLVFEKDLGPNTAEAARTIEQPDSLSTWHRVE
;
A
#
# COMPACT_ATOMS: atom_id res chain seq x y z
N MET A 1 63.78 12.17 55.40
CA MET A 1 64.05 11.33 54.22
C MET A 1 62.92 10.32 54.05
N LYS A 2 61.98 10.52 53.17
CA LYS A 2 60.99 9.53 52.68
C LYS A 2 60.77 9.76 51.22
N ARG A 3 61.16 8.78 50.41
CA ARG A 3 60.97 8.74 48.93
C ARG A 3 59.56 8.33 48.60
N THR A 4 58.83 9.17 47.87
CA THR A 4 57.54 8.86 47.28
C THR A 4 57.75 8.35 45.87
N ARG A 5 57.29 7.13 45.62
CA ARG A 5 57.28 6.50 44.28
C ARG A 5 56.03 6.92 43.52
N SER A 6 56.24 7.53 42.36
CA SER A 6 55.18 7.85 41.39
C SER A 6 54.81 6.57 40.62
N ILE A 7 53.52 6.21 40.62
CA ILE A 7 52.95 5.14 39.83
C ILE A 7 52.32 5.79 38.62
N GLY A 8 52.90 5.56 37.46
CA GLY A 8 52.30 5.99 36.18
C GLY A 8 51.11 5.12 35.80
N ALA A 9 49.96 5.72 35.62
CA ALA A 9 48.77 5.10 35.05
C ALA A 9 48.85 5.08 33.53
N ILE A 10 48.91 3.90 32.94
CA ILE A 10 48.80 3.67 31.50
C ILE A 10 47.32 3.66 31.16
N PHE A 11 46.86 4.68 30.46
CA PHE A 11 45.51 4.71 29.87
C PHE A 11 45.51 3.87 28.60
N ALA A 12 44.95 2.67 28.63
CA ALA A 12 44.67 1.88 27.44
C ALA A 12 43.39 2.42 26.74
N LEU A 13 43.58 3.05 25.59
CA LEU A 13 42.52 3.53 24.73
C LEU A 13 41.91 2.30 23.98
N LEU A 14 40.79 1.78 24.47
CA LEU A 14 39.99 0.79 23.78
C LEU A 14 39.21 1.48 22.65
N ILE A 15 39.73 1.37 21.44
CA ILE A 15 38.97 1.74 20.22
C ILE A 15 37.94 0.62 20.02
N GLY A 16 36.71 0.90 20.46
CA GLY A 16 35.55 0.07 20.12
C GLY A 16 35.27 0.19 18.63
N LEU A 17 35.61 -0.84 17.85
CA LEU A 17 35.05 -1.02 16.50
C LEU A 17 33.56 -1.29 16.67
N GLY A 18 32.76 -0.23 16.59
CA GLY A 18 31.30 -0.34 16.39
C GLY A 18 31.07 -0.97 15.03
N THR A 19 30.77 -2.26 15.00
CA THR A 19 30.18 -2.89 13.82
C THR A 19 28.80 -2.25 13.64
N GLN A 20 28.71 -1.28 12.74
CA GLN A 20 27.42 -0.87 12.22
C GLN A 20 26.84 -2.07 11.49
N VAL A 21 25.87 -2.73 12.14
CA VAL A 21 24.99 -3.67 11.47
C VAL A 21 24.11 -2.81 10.56
N CYS A 22 24.56 -2.60 9.32
CA CYS A 22 23.65 -2.21 8.25
C CYS A 22 22.62 -3.34 8.17
N THR A 23 21.41 -3.10 8.63
CA THR A 23 20.25 -3.88 8.24
C THR A 23 20.14 -3.72 6.74
N ALA A 24 20.78 -4.60 5.99
CA ALA A 24 20.50 -4.77 4.59
C ALA A 24 19.02 -5.13 4.52
N HIS A 25 18.18 -4.20 4.11
CA HIS A 25 16.92 -4.54 3.49
C HIS A 25 17.30 -5.55 2.41
N ALA A 26 16.70 -6.74 2.44
CA ALA A 26 16.98 -7.74 1.44
C ALA A 26 16.67 -7.10 0.07
N ALA A 27 17.74 -6.61 -0.56
CA ALA A 27 17.65 -6.10 -1.91
C ALA A 27 17.13 -7.26 -2.76
N GLY A 28 16.07 -7.03 -3.53
CA GLY A 28 15.53 -8.02 -4.43
C GLY A 28 16.59 -8.52 -5.42
N GLU A 29 16.29 -9.58 -6.15
CA GLU A 29 17.15 -10.13 -7.20
C GLU A 29 17.53 -9.03 -8.21
N THR A 30 18.79 -9.00 -8.65
CA THR A 30 19.29 -8.00 -9.58
C THR A 30 19.48 -8.56 -10.98
N PHE A 31 19.29 -7.70 -12.00
CA PHE A 31 19.26 -8.07 -13.40
C PHE A 31 20.17 -7.16 -14.23
N PRO A 32 20.68 -7.63 -15.38
CA PRO A 32 21.47 -6.81 -16.30
C PRO A 32 20.68 -5.69 -16.99
N SER A 33 19.35 -5.88 -17.15
CA SER A 33 18.48 -4.93 -17.83
C SER A 33 17.04 -4.97 -17.30
N PRO A 34 16.22 -3.92 -17.55
CA PRO A 34 14.78 -3.94 -17.21
C PRO A 34 14.01 -5.04 -17.96
N GLU A 35 14.46 -5.38 -19.19
CA GLU A 35 13.84 -6.42 -20.01
C GLU A 35 14.05 -7.80 -19.36
N GLU A 36 15.23 -8.06 -18.81
CA GLU A 36 15.51 -9.31 -18.11
C GLU A 36 14.76 -9.40 -16.77
N ALA A 37 14.66 -8.30 -16.02
CA ALA A 37 13.84 -8.21 -14.83
C ALA A 37 12.36 -8.53 -15.16
N SER A 38 11.80 -7.89 -16.18
CA SER A 38 10.43 -8.10 -16.64
C SER A 38 10.17 -9.55 -17.08
N ARG A 39 11.12 -10.15 -17.80
CA ARG A 39 11.03 -11.54 -18.24
C ARG A 39 11.08 -12.52 -17.07
N ALA A 40 11.96 -12.28 -16.10
CA ALA A 40 12.07 -13.10 -14.89
C ALA A 40 10.78 -13.07 -14.07
N LEU A 41 10.18 -11.89 -13.89
CA LEU A 41 8.88 -11.73 -13.26
C LEU A 41 7.79 -12.52 -13.99
N TYR A 42 7.67 -12.37 -15.31
CA TYR A 42 6.70 -13.11 -16.12
C TYR A 42 6.86 -14.63 -15.97
N GLN A 43 8.09 -15.14 -16.04
CA GLN A 43 8.36 -16.56 -15.86
C GLN A 43 7.96 -17.06 -14.47
N ALA A 44 8.31 -16.29 -13.42
CA ALA A 44 7.96 -16.64 -12.04
C ALA A 44 6.44 -16.71 -11.83
N VAL A 45 5.69 -15.74 -12.40
CA VAL A 45 4.22 -15.72 -12.32
C VAL A 45 3.62 -16.89 -13.10
N ARG A 46 4.08 -17.11 -14.34
CA ARG A 46 3.57 -18.19 -15.20
C ARG A 46 3.79 -19.58 -14.62
N ASP A 47 4.95 -19.77 -14.01
CA ASP A 47 5.38 -21.07 -13.46
C ASP A 47 4.90 -21.25 -11.99
N ASP A 48 4.09 -20.32 -11.46
CA ASP A 48 3.57 -20.29 -10.08
C ASP A 48 4.67 -20.44 -9.03
N ASN A 49 5.82 -19.78 -9.29
CA ASN A 49 7.02 -19.91 -8.47
C ASN A 49 7.12 -18.79 -7.43
N GLU A 50 6.50 -19.02 -6.27
CA GLU A 50 6.47 -18.07 -5.15
C GLU A 50 7.87 -17.69 -4.63
N GLN A 51 8.79 -18.65 -4.59
CA GLN A 51 10.15 -18.39 -4.14
C GLN A 51 10.87 -17.42 -5.08
N ALA A 52 10.66 -17.57 -6.40
CA ALA A 52 11.21 -16.64 -7.38
C ALA A 52 10.55 -15.26 -7.25
N LEU A 53 9.23 -15.19 -7.09
CA LEU A 53 8.51 -13.93 -6.86
C LEU A 53 9.03 -13.20 -5.63
N THR A 54 9.24 -13.91 -4.51
CA THR A 54 9.80 -13.33 -3.29
C THR A 54 11.22 -12.80 -3.51
N ARG A 55 12.07 -13.50 -4.27
CA ARG A 55 13.40 -12.99 -4.60
C ARG A 55 13.35 -11.76 -5.51
N ILE A 56 12.48 -11.77 -6.52
CA ILE A 56 12.36 -10.69 -7.51
C ILE A 56 11.76 -9.44 -6.89
N LEU A 57 10.65 -9.56 -6.15
CA LEU A 57 9.91 -8.44 -5.58
C LEU A 57 10.31 -8.10 -4.14
N GLY A 58 11.16 -8.94 -3.52
CA GLY A 58 11.57 -8.76 -2.12
C GLY A 58 10.38 -8.82 -1.18
N ALA A 59 10.40 -8.00 -0.12
CA ALA A 59 9.30 -7.90 0.85
C ALA A 59 7.97 -7.43 0.21
N GLY A 60 8.02 -6.90 -1.02
CA GLY A 60 6.81 -6.48 -1.75
C GLY A 60 5.90 -7.64 -2.16
N ASN A 61 6.38 -8.89 -2.15
CA ASN A 61 5.57 -10.04 -2.53
C ASN A 61 4.36 -10.25 -1.61
N GLU A 62 4.48 -9.95 -0.31
CA GLU A 62 3.38 -10.06 0.66
C GLU A 62 2.18 -9.16 0.33
N PHE A 63 2.41 -8.06 -0.39
CA PHE A 63 1.37 -7.12 -0.80
C PHE A 63 0.69 -7.52 -2.11
N VAL A 64 1.29 -8.43 -2.87
CA VAL A 64 0.75 -8.96 -4.12
C VAL A 64 0.02 -10.29 -3.89
N SER A 65 0.36 -10.99 -2.80
CA SER A 65 -0.32 -12.23 -2.40
C SER A 65 -1.61 -11.90 -1.65
N GLY A 66 -2.70 -12.51 -2.07
CA GLY A 66 -4.02 -12.37 -1.44
C GLY A 66 -4.28 -13.45 -0.39
N ASP A 67 -5.29 -13.23 0.46
CA ASP A 67 -5.75 -14.24 1.44
C ASP A 67 -6.58 -15.36 0.77
N ASP A 68 -6.99 -15.20 -0.50
CA ASP A 68 -7.77 -16.18 -1.27
C ASP A 68 -6.92 -16.81 -2.39
N PRO A 69 -6.50 -18.07 -2.24
CA PRO A 69 -5.70 -18.77 -3.24
C PRO A 69 -6.35 -18.88 -4.63
N LEU A 70 -7.69 -18.88 -4.71
CA LEU A 70 -8.38 -18.92 -6.00
C LEU A 70 -8.34 -17.57 -6.70
N GLN A 71 -8.48 -16.49 -5.97
CA GLN A 71 -8.36 -15.14 -6.50
C GLN A 71 -6.92 -14.89 -6.97
N GLU A 72 -5.93 -15.24 -6.15
CA GLU A 72 -4.52 -15.10 -6.48
C GLU A 72 -4.16 -15.83 -7.78
N ARG A 73 -4.63 -17.07 -7.95
CA ARG A 73 -4.43 -17.81 -9.19
C ARG A 73 -5.03 -17.09 -10.40
N ARG A 74 -6.25 -16.56 -10.27
CA ARG A 74 -6.91 -15.81 -11.35
C ARG A 74 -6.12 -14.55 -11.73
N GLU A 75 -5.57 -13.86 -10.76
CA GLU A 75 -4.76 -12.65 -10.96
C GLU A 75 -3.45 -12.99 -11.67
N ARG A 76 -2.77 -14.08 -11.29
CA ARG A 76 -1.57 -14.58 -11.97
C ARG A 76 -1.85 -14.99 -13.43
N GLU A 77 -2.93 -15.71 -13.66
CA GLU A 77 -3.37 -16.04 -15.01
C GLU A 77 -3.74 -14.80 -15.83
N GLN A 78 -4.38 -13.82 -15.22
CA GLN A 78 -4.72 -12.56 -15.87
C GLN A 78 -3.46 -11.76 -16.22
N PHE A 79 -2.51 -11.65 -15.31
CA PHE A 79 -1.23 -11.00 -15.58
C PHE A 79 -0.50 -11.67 -16.75
N THR A 80 -0.40 -13.01 -16.76
CA THR A 80 0.25 -13.76 -17.82
C THR A 80 -0.42 -13.50 -19.16
N ARG A 81 -1.75 -13.59 -19.25
CA ARG A 81 -2.49 -13.28 -20.47
C ARG A 81 -2.26 -11.86 -20.97
N LYS A 82 -2.27 -10.87 -20.06
CA LYS A 82 -2.02 -9.46 -20.40
C LYS A 82 -0.58 -9.25 -20.90
N TYR A 83 0.39 -9.88 -20.24
CA TYR A 83 1.78 -9.80 -20.65
C TYR A 83 1.99 -10.38 -22.04
N ASP A 84 1.40 -11.55 -22.34
CA ASP A 84 1.47 -12.19 -23.67
C ASP A 84 0.77 -11.36 -24.75
N GLN A 85 -0.33 -10.73 -24.41
CA GLN A 85 -1.07 -9.86 -25.32
C GLN A 85 -0.24 -8.65 -25.74
N MET A 86 0.34 -7.97 -24.76
CA MET A 86 1.23 -6.82 -24.97
C MET A 86 1.97 -6.51 -23.68
N HIS A 87 3.26 -6.27 -23.78
CA HIS A 87 4.05 -5.71 -22.70
C HIS A 87 5.05 -4.70 -23.25
N ARG A 88 5.33 -3.67 -22.48
CA ARG A 88 6.31 -2.65 -22.81
C ARG A 88 6.90 -2.02 -21.57
N LEU A 89 8.14 -1.61 -21.68
CA LEU A 89 8.86 -0.90 -20.64
C LEU A 89 8.94 0.58 -21.01
N VAL A 90 8.54 1.44 -20.10
CA VAL A 90 8.53 2.90 -20.31
C VAL A 90 9.32 3.58 -19.20
N ARG A 91 10.28 4.38 -19.58
CA ARG A 91 11.06 5.17 -18.62
C ARG A 91 10.17 6.24 -18.00
N ALA A 92 10.09 6.25 -16.66
CA ALA A 92 9.40 7.27 -15.90
C ALA A 92 10.28 8.52 -15.73
N SER A 93 9.66 9.68 -15.52
CA SER A 93 10.34 10.96 -15.30
C SER A 93 11.27 10.95 -14.05
N GLY A 94 10.96 10.08 -13.07
CA GLY A 94 11.78 9.87 -11.86
C GLY A 94 12.99 8.95 -12.04
N GLY A 95 13.29 8.47 -13.27
CA GLY A 95 14.48 7.64 -13.57
C GLY A 95 14.27 6.14 -13.51
N GLY A 96 13.15 5.64 -12.98
CA GLY A 96 12.76 4.23 -13.02
C GLY A 96 12.13 3.84 -14.36
N THR A 97 11.89 2.55 -14.54
CA THR A 97 11.21 1.99 -15.71
C THR A 97 9.98 1.24 -15.25
N ILE A 98 8.82 1.55 -15.84
CA ILE A 98 7.53 0.93 -15.50
C ILE A 98 7.19 -0.09 -16.59
N LEU A 99 6.84 -1.30 -16.15
CA LEU A 99 6.27 -2.34 -17.02
C LEU A 99 4.78 -2.07 -17.20
N TYR A 100 4.33 -1.93 -18.45
CA TYR A 100 2.93 -1.87 -18.83
C TYR A 100 2.54 -3.19 -19.48
N VAL A 101 1.37 -3.73 -19.12
CA VAL A 101 0.86 -4.99 -19.66
C VAL A 101 -0.59 -4.83 -20.15
N GLY A 102 -0.98 -5.63 -21.13
CA GLY A 102 -2.31 -5.63 -21.73
C GLY A 102 -2.57 -4.46 -22.68
N ALA A 103 -3.57 -4.60 -23.53
CA ALA A 103 -3.97 -3.57 -24.49
C ALA A 103 -4.41 -2.26 -23.82
N GLU A 104 -4.92 -2.35 -22.58
CA GLU A 104 -5.29 -1.22 -21.74
C GLU A 104 -4.09 -0.49 -21.12
N ASN A 105 -2.86 -0.96 -21.35
CA ASN A 105 -1.63 -0.40 -20.79
C ASN A 105 -1.66 -0.32 -19.25
N TRP A 106 -2.05 -1.43 -18.59
CA TRP A 106 -2.07 -1.47 -17.13
C TRP A 106 -0.62 -1.40 -16.58
N PRO A 107 -0.30 -0.39 -15.73
CA PRO A 107 1.03 -0.24 -15.18
C PRO A 107 1.23 -1.22 -14.02
N PHE A 108 2.28 -2.05 -14.12
CA PHE A 108 2.70 -2.90 -13.00
C PHE A 108 3.19 -2.02 -11.84
N PRO A 109 2.78 -2.28 -10.60
CA PRO A 109 3.00 -1.34 -9.49
C PRO A 109 4.46 -1.20 -9.06
N PHE A 110 5.31 -2.20 -9.32
CA PHE A 110 6.71 -2.17 -8.93
C PHE A 110 7.57 -1.63 -10.06
N PRO A 111 8.15 -0.42 -9.94
CA PRO A 111 9.06 0.10 -10.94
C PRO A 111 10.39 -0.66 -10.91
N VAL A 112 11.02 -0.80 -12.07
CA VAL A 112 12.38 -1.33 -12.18
C VAL A 112 13.35 -0.16 -12.15
N VAL A 113 14.28 -0.16 -11.19
CA VAL A 113 15.24 0.91 -10.96
C VAL A 113 16.67 0.39 -11.11
N GLN A 114 17.60 1.28 -11.42
CA GLN A 114 19.01 0.94 -11.53
C GLN A 114 19.78 1.45 -10.31
N GLU A 115 20.48 0.56 -9.65
CA GLU A 115 21.40 0.89 -8.56
C GLU A 115 22.73 0.18 -8.78
N SER A 116 23.83 0.89 -8.64
CA SER A 116 25.20 0.36 -8.80
C SER A 116 25.43 -0.42 -10.11
N GLY A 117 24.73 -0.04 -11.20
CA GLY A 117 24.86 -0.66 -12.51
C GLY A 117 23.96 -1.88 -12.75
N ALA A 118 23.28 -2.38 -11.75
CA ALA A 118 22.33 -3.48 -11.86
C ALA A 118 20.88 -2.99 -11.71
N TRP A 119 19.93 -3.73 -12.28
CA TRP A 119 18.50 -3.40 -12.24
C TRP A 119 17.77 -4.31 -11.25
N HIS A 120 16.81 -3.76 -10.53
CA HIS A 120 15.93 -4.52 -9.62
C HIS A 120 14.57 -3.87 -9.53
N PHE A 121 13.57 -4.61 -9.04
CA PHE A 121 12.28 -4.03 -8.70
C PHE A 121 12.38 -3.26 -7.38
N ASP A 122 11.90 -2.01 -7.36
CA ASP A 122 11.81 -1.21 -6.14
C ASP A 122 10.63 -1.69 -5.28
N ALA A 123 10.94 -2.56 -4.33
CA ALA A 123 9.95 -3.13 -3.42
C ALA A 123 9.20 -2.06 -2.63
N LYS A 124 9.89 -1.02 -2.16
CA LYS A 124 9.28 0.04 -1.36
C LYS A 124 8.28 0.85 -2.19
N ALA A 125 8.70 1.35 -3.35
CA ALA A 125 7.82 2.11 -4.23
C ALA A 125 6.65 1.24 -4.71
N GLY A 126 6.88 -0.05 -4.99
CA GLY A 126 5.83 -0.98 -5.37
C GLY A 126 4.78 -1.20 -4.28
N MET A 127 5.22 -1.38 -3.03
CA MET A 127 4.31 -1.51 -1.88
C MET A 127 3.46 -0.25 -1.66
N GLU A 128 4.08 0.93 -1.76
CA GLU A 128 3.38 2.22 -1.64
C GLU A 128 2.31 2.35 -2.73
N GLU A 129 2.61 1.97 -3.97
CA GLU A 129 1.68 2.01 -5.09
C GLU A 129 0.53 1.00 -4.93
N VAL A 130 0.81 -0.25 -4.53
CA VAL A 130 -0.22 -1.26 -4.25
C VAL A 130 -1.16 -0.78 -3.14
N LEU A 131 -0.60 -0.21 -2.07
CA LEU A 131 -1.39 0.34 -0.98
C LEU A 131 -2.27 1.52 -1.43
N ALA A 132 -1.71 2.45 -2.21
CA ALA A 132 -2.46 3.60 -2.73
C ALA A 132 -3.62 3.16 -3.63
N ARG A 133 -3.42 2.16 -4.51
CA ARG A 133 -4.50 1.59 -5.34
C ARG A 133 -5.59 0.94 -4.50
N ARG A 134 -5.21 0.12 -3.52
CA ARG A 134 -6.16 -0.53 -2.60
C ARG A 134 -7.00 0.49 -1.84
N VAL A 135 -6.36 1.54 -1.30
CA VAL A 135 -7.06 2.63 -0.63
C VAL A 135 -8.07 3.28 -1.56
N GLY A 136 -7.66 3.64 -2.79
CA GLY A 136 -8.56 4.24 -3.77
C GLY A 136 -9.74 3.34 -4.15
N GLU A 137 -9.51 2.05 -4.39
CA GLU A 137 -10.58 1.08 -4.71
C GLU A 137 -11.57 0.94 -3.55
N ASN A 138 -11.09 0.83 -2.31
CA ASN A 138 -11.92 0.75 -1.13
C ASN A 138 -12.74 2.03 -0.92
N GLU A 139 -12.16 3.21 -1.17
CA GLU A 139 -12.86 4.49 -1.07
C GLU A 139 -13.98 4.61 -2.11
N PHE A 140 -13.75 4.22 -3.35
CA PHE A 140 -14.80 4.13 -4.37
C PHE A 140 -15.91 3.16 -3.98
N ALA A 141 -15.57 1.99 -3.47
CA ALA A 141 -16.53 1.02 -2.98
C ALA A 141 -17.35 1.56 -1.79
N ALA A 142 -16.69 2.25 -0.85
CA ALA A 142 -17.34 2.87 0.31
C ALA A 142 -18.33 3.96 -0.10
N ILE A 143 -18.01 4.80 -1.08
CA ILE A 143 -18.94 5.80 -1.63
C ILE A 143 -20.16 5.13 -2.24
N ALA A 144 -19.98 4.10 -3.06
CA ALA A 144 -21.09 3.36 -3.67
C ALA A 144 -21.96 2.64 -2.63
N ALA A 145 -21.34 1.99 -1.64
CA ALA A 145 -22.04 1.32 -0.54
C ALA A 145 -22.79 2.32 0.32
N SER A 146 -22.24 3.48 0.63
CA SER A 146 -22.92 4.54 1.39
C SER A 146 -24.21 4.99 0.72
N ARG A 147 -24.19 5.24 -0.59
CA ARG A 147 -25.37 5.57 -1.39
C ARG A 147 -26.42 4.45 -1.35
N ALA A 148 -26.00 3.20 -1.49
CA ALA A 148 -26.90 2.05 -1.43
C ALA A 148 -27.54 1.85 -0.05
N LEU A 149 -26.81 2.11 1.03
CA LEU A 149 -27.28 1.96 2.41
C LEU A 149 -28.33 3.02 2.79
N ILE A 150 -28.23 4.24 2.27
CA ILE A 150 -29.27 5.27 2.46
C ILE A 150 -30.63 4.76 2.01
N SER A 151 -30.69 4.12 0.83
CA SER A 151 -31.93 3.65 0.21
C SER A 151 -32.54 2.44 0.92
N ARG A 152 -31.72 1.62 1.62
CA ARG A 152 -32.18 0.35 2.21
C ARG A 152 -32.67 0.46 3.64
N ASN A 153 -32.40 1.55 4.31
CA ASN A 153 -32.71 1.74 5.73
C ASN A 153 -32.16 0.62 6.65
N ASP A 154 -31.04 0.00 6.22
CA ASP A 154 -30.34 -1.03 7.00
C ASP A 154 -29.61 -0.39 8.18
N ASP A 155 -29.64 -1.07 9.32
CA ASP A 155 -28.93 -0.66 10.53
C ASP A 155 -27.40 -0.85 10.40
N ASP A 156 -26.68 -0.40 11.42
CA ASP A 156 -25.22 -0.50 11.51
C ASP A 156 -24.71 -1.91 11.23
N ARG A 157 -23.69 -2.02 10.42
CA ARG A 157 -23.04 -3.29 10.12
C ARG A 157 -21.83 -3.48 11.03
N PRO A 158 -21.77 -4.58 11.79
CA PRO A 158 -20.70 -4.83 12.75
C PRO A 158 -19.36 -5.17 12.09
N ALA A 159 -19.37 -5.65 10.83
CA ALA A 159 -18.17 -6.01 10.07
C ALA A 159 -17.90 -5.00 8.96
N PRO A 160 -16.64 -4.74 8.64
CA PRO A 160 -16.29 -3.87 7.53
C PRO A 160 -16.65 -4.52 6.18
N ILE A 161 -17.01 -3.68 5.21
CA ILE A 161 -17.22 -4.05 3.81
C ILE A 161 -16.17 -3.28 3.01
N ASP A 162 -15.38 -3.97 2.19
CA ASP A 162 -14.31 -3.38 1.39
C ASP A 162 -13.42 -2.43 2.22
N GLY A 163 -13.05 -2.87 3.43
CA GLY A 163 -12.17 -2.12 4.32
C GLY A 163 -12.81 -0.95 5.04
N TYR A 164 -14.14 -0.76 4.97
CA TYR A 164 -14.87 0.34 5.61
C TYR A 164 -15.96 -0.13 6.56
N TYR A 165 -16.08 0.55 7.70
CA TYR A 165 -17.25 0.46 8.59
C TYR A 165 -18.29 1.48 8.17
N PHE A 166 -19.57 1.10 8.34
CA PHE A 166 -20.72 1.94 8.04
C PHE A 166 -21.62 2.04 9.27
N ARG A 167 -22.02 3.25 9.62
CA ARG A 167 -23.01 3.50 10.64
C ARG A 167 -24.00 4.58 10.22
N ARG A 168 -25.19 4.51 10.71
CA ARG A 168 -26.21 5.54 10.52
C ARG A 168 -26.16 6.54 11.69
N ILE A 169 -26.38 7.82 11.41
CA ILE A 169 -26.56 8.82 12.45
C ILE A 169 -27.97 8.65 13.02
N PRO A 170 -28.16 8.44 14.35
CA PRO A 170 -29.46 8.25 14.95
C PRO A 170 -30.45 9.38 14.62
N GLY A 171 -31.67 9.00 14.18
CA GLY A 171 -32.70 9.96 13.81
C GLY A 171 -32.51 10.68 12.49
N GLN A 172 -31.45 10.35 11.72
CA GLN A 172 -31.16 10.94 10.42
C GLN A 172 -31.03 9.88 9.33
N GLN A 173 -31.31 10.28 8.07
CA GLN A 173 -31.02 9.47 6.89
C GLN A 173 -29.59 9.74 6.39
N THR A 174 -28.61 9.75 7.30
CA THR A 174 -27.22 10.01 6.98
C THR A 174 -26.38 8.81 7.37
N VAL A 175 -25.55 8.33 6.44
CA VAL A 175 -24.59 7.24 6.65
C VAL A 175 -23.19 7.82 6.77
N VAL A 176 -22.47 7.40 7.80
CA VAL A 176 -21.04 7.66 8.00
C VAL A 176 -20.29 6.40 7.59
N ALA A 177 -19.37 6.50 6.61
CA ALA A 177 -18.44 5.45 6.27
C ALA A 177 -17.03 5.87 6.66
N TYR A 178 -16.29 5.01 7.36
CA TYR A 178 -14.94 5.30 7.81
C TYR A 178 -14.04 4.07 7.70
N PRO A 179 -12.72 4.23 7.42
CA PRO A 179 -11.83 3.11 7.21
C PRO A 179 -11.67 2.26 8.47
N ALA A 180 -11.63 0.95 8.29
CA ALA A 180 -11.35 0.00 9.37
C ALA A 180 -9.93 0.18 9.93
N LYS A 181 -8.98 0.57 9.05
CA LYS A 181 -7.60 0.87 9.42
C LYS A 181 -7.10 2.06 8.60
N TYR A 182 -7.00 3.22 9.26
CA TYR A 182 -6.52 4.46 8.64
C TYR A 182 -5.17 4.28 7.94
N GLY A 183 -5.06 4.80 6.71
CA GLY A 183 -3.86 4.71 5.86
C GLY A 183 -3.56 3.32 5.30
N VAL A 184 -4.41 2.31 5.58
CA VAL A 184 -4.25 0.94 5.08
C VAL A 184 -5.47 0.49 4.27
N THR A 185 -6.68 0.66 4.82
CA THR A 185 -7.92 0.32 4.13
C THR A 185 -8.62 1.54 3.55
N GLY A 186 -8.24 2.74 3.95
CA GLY A 186 -8.75 4.02 3.49
C GLY A 186 -8.14 5.17 4.27
N VAL A 187 -8.31 6.38 3.78
CA VAL A 187 -7.92 7.65 4.41
C VAL A 187 -9.16 8.48 4.70
N MET A 188 -10.05 8.62 3.70
CA MET A 188 -11.20 9.49 3.79
C MET A 188 -12.34 8.87 4.61
N THR A 189 -13.05 9.72 5.34
CA THR A 189 -14.34 9.42 5.95
C THR A 189 -15.43 10.04 5.08
N PHE A 190 -16.50 9.30 4.82
CA PHE A 190 -17.59 9.75 3.95
C PHE A 190 -18.87 9.98 4.76
N LEU A 191 -19.59 11.05 4.40
CA LEU A 191 -20.95 11.33 4.87
C LEU A 191 -21.89 11.30 3.67
N ALA A 192 -22.84 10.38 3.65
CA ALA A 192 -23.83 10.30 2.60
C ALA A 192 -25.22 10.69 3.15
N GLY A 193 -25.84 11.67 2.53
CA GLY A 193 -27.15 12.23 2.92
C GLY A 193 -28.31 11.73 2.07
N PRO A 194 -29.57 12.04 2.47
CA PRO A 194 -30.78 11.58 1.78
C PRO A 194 -30.94 12.13 0.35
N ASP A 195 -30.24 13.21 0.02
CA ASP A 195 -30.15 13.81 -1.31
C ASP A 195 -29.17 13.08 -2.25
N ASN A 196 -28.63 11.96 -1.80
CA ASN A 196 -27.61 11.16 -2.49
C ASN A 196 -26.28 11.90 -2.68
N LEU A 197 -26.08 13.04 -2.03
CA LEU A 197 -24.80 13.73 -1.98
C LEU A 197 -23.87 13.03 -1.00
N VAL A 198 -22.60 12.91 -1.39
CA VAL A 198 -21.55 12.36 -0.55
C VAL A 198 -20.51 13.44 -0.31
N PHE A 199 -20.10 13.57 0.92
CA PHE A 199 -19.03 14.46 1.36
C PHE A 199 -17.91 13.64 1.96
N GLU A 200 -16.67 14.08 1.79
CA GLU A 200 -15.48 13.42 2.31
C GLU A 200 -14.64 14.34 3.18
N LYS A 201 -13.95 13.76 4.15
CA LYS A 201 -12.97 14.44 4.98
C LYS A 201 -11.96 13.47 5.53
N ASP A 202 -10.68 13.85 5.52
CA ASP A 202 -9.64 13.17 6.29
C ASP A 202 -9.75 13.59 7.76
N LEU A 203 -10.09 12.62 8.63
CA LEU A 203 -10.17 12.82 10.08
C LEU A 203 -8.87 12.44 10.81
N GLY A 204 -7.85 12.00 10.06
CA GLY A 204 -6.55 11.63 10.57
C GLY A 204 -6.50 10.25 11.25
N PRO A 205 -5.38 9.93 11.92
CA PRO A 205 -5.13 8.58 12.47
C PRO A 205 -6.16 8.08 13.48
N ASN A 206 -6.89 8.99 14.14
CA ASN A 206 -7.95 8.64 15.11
C ASN A 206 -9.34 8.59 14.48
N THR A 207 -9.42 8.39 13.17
CA THR A 207 -10.65 8.41 12.38
C THR A 207 -11.76 7.55 12.99
N ALA A 208 -11.47 6.34 13.46
CA ALA A 208 -12.48 5.43 14.01
C ALA A 208 -13.20 6.01 15.25
N GLU A 209 -12.49 6.71 16.11
CA GLU A 209 -13.08 7.38 17.27
C GLU A 209 -13.85 8.63 16.85
N ALA A 210 -13.23 9.48 16.03
CA ALA A 210 -13.87 10.70 15.53
C ALA A 210 -15.15 10.40 14.75
N ALA A 211 -15.14 9.40 13.87
CA ALA A 211 -16.30 9.01 13.08
C ALA A 211 -17.48 8.50 13.93
N ARG A 212 -17.20 7.84 15.06
CA ARG A 212 -18.24 7.34 15.98
C ARG A 212 -18.96 8.47 16.73
N THR A 213 -18.32 9.59 16.94
CA THR A 213 -18.86 10.76 17.67
C THR A 213 -19.59 11.76 16.78
N ILE A 214 -19.62 11.56 15.46
CA ILE A 214 -20.37 12.43 14.55
C ILE A 214 -21.89 12.22 14.80
N GLU A 215 -22.52 13.15 15.50
CA GLU A 215 -23.99 13.16 15.74
C GLU A 215 -24.71 14.10 14.78
N GLN A 216 -24.06 15.16 14.39
CA GLN A 216 -24.49 16.09 13.34
C GLN A 216 -23.28 16.39 12.46
N PRO A 217 -23.43 16.49 11.14
CA PRO A 217 -22.37 17.02 10.32
C PRO A 217 -22.15 18.48 10.76
N ASP A 218 -21.13 18.70 11.60
CA ASP A 218 -20.63 20.05 11.88
C ASP A 218 -20.45 20.74 10.54
N SER A 219 -20.82 22.02 10.48
CA SER A 219 -20.96 22.76 9.24
C SER A 219 -20.16 22.14 8.08
N LEU A 220 -20.83 21.65 7.04
CA LEU A 220 -20.23 21.01 5.85
C LEU A 220 -19.10 21.86 5.20
N SER A 221 -18.83 23.04 5.73
CA SER A 221 -17.78 23.96 5.29
C SER A 221 -16.36 23.38 5.33
N THR A 222 -16.13 22.31 6.14
CA THR A 222 -14.82 21.65 6.23
C THR A 222 -14.80 20.28 5.52
N TRP A 223 -15.91 19.91 4.88
CA TRP A 223 -16.05 18.68 4.10
C TRP A 223 -16.03 19.00 2.61
N HIS A 224 -15.42 18.17 1.82
CA HIS A 224 -15.40 18.30 0.38
C HIS A 224 -16.52 17.43 -0.23
N ARG A 225 -17.25 17.98 -1.20
CA ARG A 225 -18.24 17.20 -1.92
C ARG A 225 -17.53 16.28 -2.92
N VAL A 226 -17.89 15.00 -2.87
CA VAL A 226 -17.46 14.02 -3.88
C VAL A 226 -18.29 14.20 -5.14
N GLU A 227 -17.63 14.34 -6.28
CA GLU A 227 -18.27 14.50 -7.60
C GLU A 227 -18.82 13.19 -8.17
#